data_c1ed710f80caafcdf63d37a63d7b8ac6
#
_entry.id   c1ed710f80caafcdf63d37a63d7b8ac6
#
_cell.length_a   1.000
_cell.length_b   1.000
_cell.length_c   1.000
_cell.angle_alpha   90.00
_cell.angle_beta   90.00
_cell.angle_gamma   90.00
#
_symmetry.space_group_name_H-M   'P 1'
#
loop_
_entity.id
_entity.type
_entity.pdbx_description
1 polymer ?
#
loop_
_entity_poly.entity_id
_entity_poly.type
_entity_poly.pdbx_seq_one_letter_code
_entity_poly.pdbx_strand_id
1 'polypeptide(L)'
;IIEGKDWNENLSKNIFPYFNSLKDFRKSEAVSNTLNFIEIELSKITNTIMQTFSNNVVIVLNVNNANRHDLLSAFNFLEEKRIKIPVILKGSYQISDFEKVAIDASIDIGSILLEGMGNGIWIQTKDFDSKINELSFLILQNTRTRIFKTDYISCPSCGRTKFDLQETTALVKEHTNHLKGLKISV
;
A
#
# COMPACT_ATOMS: atom_id res chain seq x y z
N ILE A 1 0.03 13.48 -5.13
CA ILE A 1 0.20 14.07 -3.79
C ILE A 1 1.33 15.10 -3.88
N ILE A 2 1.18 16.24 -3.26
CA ILE A 2 2.16 17.34 -3.20
C ILE A 2 2.28 17.82 -1.75
N GLU A 3 3.44 18.34 -1.35
CA GLU A 3 3.58 18.91 -0.01
C GLU A 3 2.56 20.03 0.24
N GLY A 4 1.96 20.04 1.44
CA GLY A 4 0.87 20.97 1.77
C GLY A 4 1.22 22.44 1.56
N LYS A 5 2.49 22.83 1.80
CA LYS A 5 2.97 24.21 1.56
C LYS A 5 2.94 24.65 0.08
N ASP A 6 2.99 23.68 -0.86
CA ASP A 6 3.02 23.93 -2.31
C ASP A 6 1.64 23.69 -2.95
N TRP A 7 0.64 23.24 -2.17
CA TRP A 7 -0.71 22.98 -2.65
C TRP A 7 -1.59 24.23 -2.62
N ASN A 8 -2.43 24.40 -3.64
CA ASN A 8 -3.50 25.38 -3.66
C ASN A 8 -4.70 24.85 -4.47
N GLU A 9 -5.87 25.46 -4.29
CA GLU A 9 -7.13 25.01 -4.90
C GLU A 9 -7.16 25.11 -6.44
N ASN A 10 -6.25 25.88 -7.04
CA ASN A 10 -6.14 26.05 -8.49
C ASN A 10 -5.37 24.93 -9.18
N LEU A 11 -4.75 24.04 -8.41
CA LEU A 11 -4.09 22.85 -8.95
C LEU A 11 -5.13 21.85 -9.49
N SER A 12 -4.65 20.90 -10.29
CA SER A 12 -5.51 19.85 -10.84
C SER A 12 -6.36 19.18 -9.76
N LYS A 13 -7.63 18.88 -10.09
CA LYS A 13 -8.58 18.19 -9.18
C LYS A 13 -8.10 16.86 -8.61
N ASN A 14 -7.01 16.31 -9.19
CA ASN A 14 -6.42 15.03 -8.77
C ASN A 14 -5.11 15.21 -7.98
N ILE A 15 -4.77 16.44 -7.57
CA ILE A 15 -3.59 16.73 -6.74
C ILE A 15 -4.06 17.14 -5.35
N PHE A 16 -3.59 16.40 -4.34
CA PHE A 16 -3.99 16.57 -2.95
C PHE A 16 -2.81 16.89 -2.06
N PRO A 17 -3.00 17.70 -1.00
CA PRO A 17 -1.93 18.08 -0.08
C PRO A 17 -1.51 16.93 0.82
N TYR A 18 -0.21 16.87 1.10
CA TYR A 18 0.42 15.96 2.04
C TYR A 18 1.13 16.75 3.13
N PHE A 19 0.93 16.36 4.36
CA PHE A 19 1.49 16.98 5.55
C PHE A 19 2.38 15.98 6.29
N ASN A 20 3.61 16.38 6.56
CA ASN A 20 4.59 15.54 7.26
C ASN A 20 4.26 15.31 8.74
N SER A 21 3.32 16.06 9.27
CA SER A 21 2.84 15.88 10.65
C SER A 21 1.42 16.43 10.85
N LEU A 22 0.76 15.95 11.90
CA LEU A 22 -0.52 16.51 12.35
C LEU A 22 -0.40 17.99 12.73
N LYS A 23 0.77 18.41 13.26
CA LYS A 23 1.03 19.81 13.63
C LYS A 23 1.03 20.72 12.40
N ASP A 24 1.64 20.26 11.31
CA ASP A 24 1.69 21.01 10.05
C ASP A 24 0.31 21.12 9.42
N PHE A 25 -0.46 20.02 9.41
CA PHE A 25 -1.85 20.04 8.98
C PHE A 25 -2.70 21.06 9.73
N ARG A 26 -2.64 21.10 11.07
CA ARG A 26 -3.45 22.02 11.88
C ARG A 26 -3.08 23.47 11.73
N LYS A 27 -1.84 23.78 11.33
CA LYS A 27 -1.34 25.15 11.14
C LYS A 27 -1.47 25.64 9.71
N SER A 28 -1.75 24.75 8.78
CA SER A 28 -1.81 25.07 7.35
C SER A 28 -3.13 25.73 6.99
N GLU A 29 -3.07 26.77 6.19
CA GLU A 29 -4.21 27.34 5.50
C GLU A 29 -4.52 26.59 4.19
N ALA A 30 -3.53 25.83 3.67
CA ALA A 30 -3.60 25.08 2.43
C ALA A 30 -4.19 23.67 2.66
N VAL A 31 -5.40 23.60 3.20
CA VAL A 31 -6.12 22.34 3.46
C VAL A 31 -7.19 22.13 2.41
N SER A 32 -7.20 20.95 1.79
CA SER A 32 -8.22 20.58 0.80
C SER A 32 -9.55 20.21 1.45
N ASN A 33 -10.66 20.68 0.87
CA ASN A 33 -11.99 20.28 1.28
C ASN A 33 -12.36 18.85 0.89
N THR A 34 -11.61 18.24 -0.06
CA THR A 34 -11.92 16.92 -0.61
C THR A 34 -11.05 15.83 0.00
N LEU A 35 -9.72 15.99 0.06
CA LEU A 35 -8.83 14.94 0.54
C LEU A 35 -7.50 15.53 1.01
N ASN A 36 -7.00 15.05 2.16
CA ASN A 36 -5.72 15.43 2.75
C ASN A 36 -4.97 14.18 3.21
N PHE A 37 -3.66 14.13 2.97
CA PHE A 37 -2.81 13.05 3.44
C PHE A 37 -1.95 13.55 4.60
N ILE A 38 -1.99 12.85 5.73
CA ILE A 38 -1.29 13.28 6.93
C ILE A 38 -0.40 12.13 7.43
N GLU A 39 0.90 12.36 7.47
CA GLU A 39 1.82 11.40 8.09
C GLU A 39 1.70 11.49 9.61
N ILE A 40 1.50 10.33 10.23
CA ILE A 40 1.35 10.20 11.68
C ILE A 40 2.35 9.16 12.18
N GLU A 41 3.06 9.50 13.22
CA GLU A 41 3.89 8.56 13.96
C GLU A 41 2.99 7.57 14.71
N LEU A 42 3.38 6.31 14.73
CA LEU A 42 2.63 5.23 15.38
C LEU A 42 2.29 5.56 16.85
N SER A 43 3.23 6.13 17.58
CA SER A 43 3.07 6.53 18.99
C SER A 43 2.00 7.61 19.22
N LYS A 44 1.56 8.28 18.18
CA LYS A 44 0.56 9.38 18.24
C LYS A 44 -0.85 8.95 17.83
N ILE A 45 -1.07 7.66 17.58
CA ILE A 45 -2.41 7.11 17.31
C ILE A 45 -3.17 7.00 18.63
N THR A 46 -3.82 8.09 19.03
CA THR A 46 -4.59 8.19 20.27
C THR A 46 -6.03 8.62 19.99
N ASN A 47 -6.92 8.42 20.96
CA ASN A 47 -8.31 8.88 20.88
C ASN A 47 -8.45 10.35 20.50
N THR A 48 -7.53 11.20 21.00
CA THR A 48 -7.55 12.65 20.74
C THR A 48 -7.31 12.97 19.28
N ILE A 49 -6.39 12.25 18.64
CA ILE A 49 -6.10 12.42 17.20
C ILE A 49 -7.29 12.00 16.36
N MET A 50 -7.88 10.85 16.70
CA MET A 50 -8.95 10.24 15.92
C MET A 50 -10.27 11.01 15.97
N GLN A 51 -10.55 11.69 17.05
CA GLN A 51 -11.74 12.55 17.21
C GLN A 51 -11.66 13.86 16.39
N THR A 52 -10.48 14.21 15.91
CA THR A 52 -10.23 15.51 15.26
C THR A 52 -10.35 15.45 13.74
N PHE A 53 -10.46 14.26 13.15
CA PHE A 53 -10.46 14.11 11.70
C PHE A 53 -11.88 14.06 11.11
N SER A 54 -12.06 14.84 10.05
CA SER A 54 -13.21 14.75 9.13
C SER A 54 -13.00 13.61 8.12
N ASN A 55 -14.05 13.29 7.38
CA ASN A 55 -14.02 12.21 6.37
C ASN A 55 -13.09 12.47 5.16
N ASN A 56 -12.41 13.61 5.12
CA ASN A 56 -11.50 14.02 4.05
C ASN A 56 -10.02 13.81 4.39
N VAL A 57 -9.71 12.94 5.34
CA VAL A 57 -8.33 12.65 5.77
C VAL A 57 -7.97 11.20 5.50
N VAL A 58 -6.76 11.00 4.98
CA VAL A 58 -6.07 9.72 4.86
C VAL A 58 -4.82 9.76 5.72
N ILE A 59 -4.67 8.78 6.60
CA ILE A 59 -3.48 8.64 7.42
C ILE A 59 -2.38 7.98 6.57
N VAL A 60 -1.18 8.53 6.63
CA VAL A 60 0.04 7.89 6.12
C VAL A 60 0.86 7.43 7.31
N LEU A 61 0.98 6.13 7.47
CA LEU A 61 1.68 5.51 8.59
C LEU A 61 3.02 4.98 8.11
N ASN A 62 4.11 5.53 8.65
CA ASN A 62 5.46 5.04 8.37
C ASN A 62 5.68 3.72 9.10
N VAL A 63 6.02 2.67 8.35
CA VAL A 63 6.22 1.31 8.88
C VAL A 63 7.70 0.96 9.08
N ASN A 64 8.65 1.78 8.59
CA ASN A 64 10.07 1.51 8.79
C ASN A 64 10.43 1.56 10.28
N ASN A 65 11.16 0.56 10.73
CA ASN A 65 11.58 0.41 12.12
C ASN A 65 10.42 0.35 13.15
N ALA A 66 9.19 0.25 12.69
CA ALA A 66 8.06 0.06 13.59
C ALA A 66 8.02 -1.40 14.05
N ASN A 67 7.81 -1.60 15.35
CA ASN A 67 7.58 -2.94 15.87
C ASN A 67 6.24 -3.45 15.33
N ARG A 68 6.22 -4.67 14.80
CA ARG A 68 4.99 -5.29 14.29
C ARG A 68 3.88 -5.32 15.33
N HIS A 69 4.21 -5.64 16.57
CA HIS A 69 3.22 -5.68 17.66
C HIS A 69 2.56 -4.31 17.88
N ASP A 70 3.33 -3.23 17.80
CA ASP A 70 2.82 -1.88 17.99
C ASP A 70 1.93 -1.46 16.81
N LEU A 71 2.30 -1.86 15.58
CA LEU A 71 1.47 -1.66 14.38
C LEU A 71 0.12 -2.37 14.52
N LEU A 72 0.13 -3.66 14.88
CA LEU A 72 -1.09 -4.44 15.07
C LEU A 72 -1.96 -3.84 16.19
N SER A 73 -1.34 -3.41 17.28
CA SER A 73 -2.05 -2.77 18.40
C SER A 73 -2.71 -1.46 17.97
N ALA A 74 -2.05 -0.67 17.11
CA ALA A 74 -2.62 0.55 16.57
C ALA A 74 -3.85 0.29 15.68
N PHE A 75 -3.78 -0.73 14.81
CA PHE A 75 -4.91 -1.10 13.96
C PHE A 75 -6.07 -1.69 14.78
N ASN A 76 -5.79 -2.56 15.74
CA ASN A 76 -6.80 -3.08 16.66
C ASN A 76 -7.49 -1.95 17.42
N PHE A 77 -6.75 -0.94 17.87
CA PHE A 77 -7.32 0.24 18.49
C PHE A 77 -8.28 1.00 17.55
N LEU A 78 -7.91 1.18 16.26
CA LEU A 78 -8.78 1.81 15.27
C LEU A 78 -10.08 1.01 15.08
N GLU A 79 -9.97 -0.30 15.02
CA GLU A 79 -11.11 -1.21 14.85
C GLU A 79 -12.04 -1.21 16.07
N GLU A 80 -11.51 -1.35 17.28
CA GLU A 80 -12.25 -1.31 18.53
C GLU A 80 -13.02 0.01 18.70
N LYS A 81 -12.40 1.12 18.29
CA LYS A 81 -13.05 2.45 18.32
C LYS A 81 -13.95 2.71 17.12
N ARG A 82 -14.05 1.76 16.17
CA ARG A 82 -14.84 1.89 14.93
C ARG A 82 -14.43 3.11 14.10
N ILE A 83 -13.16 3.45 14.11
CA ILE A 83 -12.60 4.58 13.37
C ILE A 83 -12.32 4.13 11.94
N LYS A 84 -13.09 4.64 10.99
CA LYS A 84 -13.03 4.27 9.56
C LYS A 84 -12.18 5.25 8.74
N ILE A 85 -11.00 5.60 9.21
CA ILE A 85 -10.07 6.46 8.46
C ILE A 85 -9.18 5.58 7.59
N PRO A 86 -9.06 5.84 6.28
CA PRO A 86 -8.14 5.09 5.44
C PRO A 86 -6.68 5.28 5.88
N VAL A 87 -5.92 4.19 5.89
CA VAL A 87 -4.51 4.18 6.28
C VAL A 87 -3.66 3.67 5.13
N ILE A 88 -2.70 4.48 4.69
CA ILE A 88 -1.65 4.09 3.74
C ILE A 88 -0.40 3.70 4.53
N LEU A 89 0.14 2.52 4.23
CA LEU A 89 1.39 2.04 4.78
C LEU A 89 2.55 2.60 3.95
N LYS A 90 3.40 3.42 4.57
CA LYS A 90 4.54 4.07 3.91
C LYS A 90 5.84 3.39 4.35
N GLY A 91 6.60 2.86 3.38
CA GLY A 91 7.96 2.39 3.55
C GLY A 91 8.95 3.29 2.80
N SER A 92 10.02 3.74 3.47
CA SER A 92 11.06 4.59 2.88
C SER A 92 12.39 3.83 2.88
N TYR A 93 12.95 3.57 1.70
CA TYR A 93 14.13 2.75 1.52
C TYR A 93 15.24 3.54 0.82
N GLN A 94 16.34 3.79 1.53
CA GLN A 94 17.50 4.51 1.01
C GLN A 94 18.54 3.54 0.39
N ILE A 95 18.06 2.54 -0.33
CA ILE A 95 18.83 1.43 -0.87
C ILE A 95 18.73 1.50 -2.40
N SER A 96 19.87 1.37 -3.09
CA SER A 96 19.93 1.34 -4.56
C SER A 96 19.67 -0.05 -5.15
N ASP A 97 19.67 -1.11 -4.33
CA ASP A 97 19.41 -2.48 -4.74
C ASP A 97 17.90 -2.74 -4.72
N PHE A 98 17.33 -2.95 -5.90
CA PHE A 98 15.91 -3.19 -6.09
C PHE A 98 15.43 -4.50 -5.41
N GLU A 99 16.22 -5.57 -5.45
CA GLU A 99 15.84 -6.85 -4.85
C GLU A 99 15.71 -6.70 -3.34
N LYS A 100 16.64 -5.99 -2.72
CA LYS A 100 16.59 -5.70 -1.30
C LYS A 100 15.40 -4.82 -0.93
N VAL A 101 15.10 -3.78 -1.72
CA VAL A 101 13.88 -2.98 -1.54
C VAL A 101 12.63 -3.85 -1.65
N ALA A 102 12.59 -4.77 -2.61
CA ALA A 102 11.45 -5.66 -2.80
C ALA A 102 11.23 -6.59 -1.59
N ILE A 103 12.31 -7.13 -1.03
CA ILE A 103 12.25 -7.99 0.17
C ILE A 103 11.81 -7.17 1.38
N ASP A 104 12.49 -6.06 1.67
CA ASP A 104 12.22 -5.23 2.83
C ASP A 104 10.78 -4.68 2.80
N ALA A 105 10.32 -4.14 1.65
CA ALA A 105 8.97 -3.65 1.50
C ALA A 105 7.91 -4.77 1.61
N SER A 106 8.20 -5.96 1.11
CA SER A 106 7.29 -7.12 1.25
C SER A 106 7.15 -7.56 2.71
N ILE A 107 8.23 -7.48 3.48
CA ILE A 107 8.21 -7.82 4.92
C ILE A 107 7.48 -6.71 5.69
N ASP A 108 7.90 -5.45 5.53
CA ASP A 108 7.39 -4.34 6.34
C ASP A 108 5.91 -4.05 6.07
N ILE A 109 5.54 -3.96 4.80
CA ILE A 109 4.20 -3.59 4.36
C ILE A 109 3.33 -4.83 4.14
N GLY A 110 3.85 -5.83 3.43
CA GLY A 110 3.09 -7.00 3.04
C GLY A 110 2.61 -7.81 4.25
N SER A 111 3.40 -7.89 5.32
CA SER A 111 3.00 -8.59 6.54
C SER A 111 1.78 -7.96 7.24
N ILE A 112 1.63 -6.65 7.17
CA ILE A 112 0.48 -5.94 7.75
C ILE A 112 -0.75 -6.11 6.86
N LEU A 113 -0.58 -6.02 5.54
CA LEU A 113 -1.67 -6.23 4.59
C LEU A 113 -2.23 -7.67 4.64
N LEU A 114 -1.41 -8.67 4.93
CA LEU A 114 -1.85 -10.07 5.11
C LEU A 114 -2.79 -10.24 6.31
N GLU A 115 -2.67 -9.40 7.33
CA GLU A 115 -3.61 -9.34 8.48
C GLU A 115 -4.90 -8.57 8.13
N GLY A 116 -5.06 -8.11 6.88
CA GLY A 116 -6.20 -7.30 6.46
C GLY A 116 -6.14 -5.84 6.91
N MET A 117 -4.98 -5.38 7.37
CA MET A 117 -4.77 -4.03 7.90
C MET A 117 -4.11 -3.12 6.86
N GLY A 118 -4.58 -1.86 6.79
CA GLY A 118 -4.13 -0.89 5.78
C GLY A 118 -4.98 -0.90 4.51
N ASN A 119 -5.03 0.26 3.84
CA ASN A 119 -5.88 0.50 2.68
C ASN A 119 -5.08 0.83 1.41
N GLY A 120 -3.76 1.00 1.54
CA GLY A 120 -2.88 1.32 0.42
C GLY A 120 -1.41 1.25 0.79
N ILE A 121 -0.58 1.40 -0.24
CA ILE A 121 0.88 1.33 -0.15
C ILE A 121 1.48 2.62 -0.69
N TRP A 122 2.56 3.07 -0.03
CA TRP A 122 3.47 4.07 -0.55
C TRP A 122 4.91 3.61 -0.32
N ILE A 123 5.60 3.21 -1.38
CA ILE A 123 7.02 2.89 -1.34
C ILE A 123 7.79 4.11 -1.82
N GLN A 124 8.68 4.62 -0.99
CA GLN A 124 9.55 5.73 -1.30
C GLN A 124 10.99 5.23 -1.38
N THR A 125 11.65 5.48 -2.50
CA THR A 125 13.07 5.16 -2.72
C THR A 125 13.83 6.43 -3.10
N LYS A 126 15.17 6.34 -3.06
CA LYS A 126 16.03 7.45 -3.47
C LYS A 126 15.92 7.73 -4.97
N ASP A 127 15.88 6.67 -5.75
CA ASP A 127 15.76 6.73 -7.20
C ASP A 127 14.32 6.41 -7.60
N PHE A 128 13.71 7.25 -8.45
CA PHE A 128 12.38 6.98 -8.98
C PHE A 128 12.49 5.92 -10.08
N ASP A 129 12.00 4.75 -9.81
CA ASP A 129 11.95 3.64 -10.76
C ASP A 129 10.50 3.22 -11.01
N SER A 130 10.14 3.05 -12.27
CA SER A 130 8.84 2.49 -12.67
C SER A 130 8.59 1.10 -12.06
N LYS A 131 9.64 0.34 -11.77
CA LYS A 131 9.59 -0.95 -11.07
C LYS A 131 9.01 -0.84 -9.67
N ILE A 132 9.17 0.29 -8.96
CA ILE A 132 8.59 0.49 -7.63
C ILE A 132 7.07 0.51 -7.68
N ASN A 133 6.49 1.09 -8.73
CA ASN A 133 5.04 1.06 -8.91
C ASN A 133 4.56 -0.38 -9.18
N GLU A 134 5.26 -1.12 -10.02
CA GLU A 134 4.96 -2.53 -10.27
C GLU A 134 5.10 -3.37 -9.00
N LEU A 135 6.17 -3.17 -8.22
CA LEU A 135 6.38 -3.83 -6.92
C LEU A 135 5.20 -3.56 -5.98
N SER A 136 4.74 -2.32 -5.88
CA SER A 136 3.59 -1.97 -5.04
C SER A 136 2.33 -2.75 -5.43
N PHE A 137 2.05 -2.84 -6.73
CA PHE A 137 0.94 -3.65 -7.23
C PHE A 137 1.14 -5.16 -6.99
N LEU A 138 2.37 -5.66 -7.11
CA LEU A 138 2.67 -7.07 -6.82
C LEU A 138 2.44 -7.39 -5.33
N ILE A 139 2.87 -6.52 -4.42
CA ILE A 139 2.61 -6.70 -2.99
C ILE A 139 1.11 -6.72 -2.72
N LEU A 140 0.33 -5.76 -3.27
CA LEU A 140 -1.12 -5.72 -3.13
C LEU A 140 -1.81 -6.98 -3.67
N GLN A 141 -1.34 -7.53 -4.79
CA GLN A 141 -1.88 -8.75 -5.37
C GLN A 141 -1.54 -9.98 -4.54
N ASN A 142 -0.28 -10.13 -4.13
CA ASN A 142 0.17 -11.29 -3.36
C ASN A 142 -0.45 -11.35 -1.96
N THR A 143 -0.72 -10.21 -1.35
CA THR A 143 -1.47 -10.10 -0.10
C THR A 143 -2.99 -10.17 -0.30
N ARG A 144 -3.47 -10.27 -1.54
CA ARG A 144 -4.89 -10.28 -1.92
C ARG A 144 -5.68 -9.04 -1.53
N THR A 145 -5.00 -7.98 -1.17
CA THR A 145 -5.63 -6.68 -0.87
C THR A 145 -6.25 -6.07 -2.13
N ARG A 146 -5.56 -6.25 -3.27
CA ARG A 146 -6.08 -5.80 -4.58
C ARG A 146 -5.57 -6.70 -5.70
N ILE A 147 -6.49 -7.28 -6.46
CA ILE A 147 -6.15 -8.10 -7.64
C ILE A 147 -6.26 -7.21 -8.88
N PHE A 148 -5.21 -7.10 -9.68
CA PHE A 148 -5.14 -6.25 -10.87
C PHE A 148 -4.77 -7.01 -12.15
N LYS A 149 -4.20 -8.21 -12.03
CA LYS A 149 -3.89 -9.11 -13.15
C LYS A 149 -4.35 -10.53 -12.86
N THR A 150 -4.38 -11.38 -13.87
CA THR A 150 -4.68 -12.81 -13.73
C THR A 150 -3.60 -13.49 -12.88
N ASP A 151 -4.03 -14.29 -11.94
CA ASP A 151 -3.17 -15.10 -11.08
C ASP A 151 -3.12 -16.53 -11.61
N TYR A 152 -1.94 -16.98 -12.08
CA TYR A 152 -1.75 -18.31 -12.63
C TYR A 152 -1.12 -19.22 -11.58
N ILE A 153 -1.83 -20.29 -11.26
CA ILE A 153 -1.39 -21.32 -10.32
C ILE A 153 -1.07 -22.57 -11.13
N SER A 154 0.20 -22.86 -11.26
CA SER A 154 0.67 -24.07 -11.95
C SER A 154 1.12 -25.11 -10.94
N CYS A 155 0.61 -26.33 -11.04
CA CYS A 155 1.07 -27.45 -10.23
C CYS A 155 2.52 -27.80 -10.64
N PRO A 156 3.43 -28.09 -9.69
CA PRO A 156 4.82 -28.45 -10.02
C PRO A 156 4.96 -29.77 -10.79
N SER A 157 3.85 -30.40 -11.14
CA SER A 157 3.81 -31.70 -11.83
C SER A 157 4.08 -32.89 -10.90
N CYS A 158 3.51 -34.03 -11.24
CA CYS A 158 3.80 -35.29 -10.61
C CYS A 158 4.21 -36.31 -11.70
N GLY A 159 4.83 -37.41 -11.33
CA GLY A 159 5.31 -38.43 -12.29
C GLY A 159 4.23 -39.05 -13.20
N ARG A 160 2.97 -38.64 -13.08
CA ARG A 160 1.85 -39.07 -13.94
C ARG A 160 1.47 -38.04 -15.02
N THR A 161 2.09 -36.87 -15.01
CA THR A 161 1.82 -35.82 -16.01
C THR A 161 2.42 -36.27 -17.35
N LYS A 162 1.57 -36.34 -18.38
CA LYS A 162 1.94 -36.81 -19.72
C LYS A 162 2.06 -35.69 -20.76
N PHE A 163 2.03 -34.44 -20.33
CA PHE A 163 2.14 -33.24 -21.18
C PHE A 163 3.19 -32.30 -20.61
N ASP A 164 3.72 -31.42 -21.45
CA ASP A 164 4.61 -30.37 -21.04
C ASP A 164 3.81 -29.29 -20.31
N LEU A 165 4.01 -29.21 -18.97
CA LEU A 165 3.30 -28.28 -18.11
C LEU A 165 3.73 -26.83 -18.37
N GLN A 166 5.01 -26.60 -18.73
CA GLN A 166 5.50 -25.25 -19.00
C GLN A 166 4.91 -24.70 -20.30
N GLU A 167 4.92 -25.51 -21.36
CA GLU A 167 4.32 -25.16 -22.65
C GLU A 167 2.81 -24.94 -22.51
N THR A 168 2.11 -25.83 -21.83
CA THR A 168 0.66 -25.70 -21.59
C THR A 168 0.35 -24.44 -20.79
N THR A 169 1.12 -24.14 -19.75
CA THR A 169 0.95 -22.92 -18.95
C THR A 169 1.19 -21.67 -19.78
N ALA A 170 2.20 -21.68 -20.66
CA ALA A 170 2.49 -20.57 -21.56
C ALA A 170 1.33 -20.31 -22.54
N LEU A 171 0.79 -21.35 -23.15
CA LEU A 171 -0.38 -21.27 -24.04
C LEU A 171 -1.62 -20.71 -23.30
N VAL A 172 -1.90 -21.22 -22.11
CA VAL A 172 -3.02 -20.72 -21.30
C VAL A 172 -2.82 -19.24 -20.98
N LYS A 173 -1.62 -18.82 -20.59
CA LYS A 173 -1.31 -17.40 -20.32
C LYS A 173 -1.52 -16.53 -21.55
N GLU A 174 -1.06 -16.95 -22.71
CA GLU A 174 -1.21 -16.21 -23.98
C GLU A 174 -2.69 -15.92 -24.28
N HIS A 175 -3.56 -16.93 -24.10
CA HIS A 175 -4.99 -16.83 -24.43
C HIS A 175 -5.82 -16.13 -23.33
N THR A 176 -5.32 -16.02 -22.11
CA THR A 176 -6.11 -15.54 -20.94
C THR A 176 -5.53 -14.31 -20.23
N ASN A 177 -4.42 -13.76 -20.69
CA ASN A 177 -3.75 -12.61 -20.07
C ASN A 177 -4.62 -11.32 -20.02
N HIS A 178 -5.63 -11.24 -20.89
CA HIS A 178 -6.60 -10.14 -20.94
C HIS A 178 -7.67 -10.25 -19.83
N LEU A 179 -7.82 -11.42 -19.21
CA LEU A 179 -8.79 -11.68 -18.16
C LEU A 179 -8.23 -11.21 -16.80
N LYS A 180 -8.55 -9.99 -16.39
CA LYS A 180 -8.05 -9.44 -15.13
C LYS A 180 -8.89 -9.92 -13.94
N GLY A 181 -8.21 -10.18 -12.82
CA GLY A 181 -8.89 -10.51 -11.56
C GLY A 181 -9.30 -11.97 -11.41
N LEU A 182 -8.92 -12.84 -12.33
CA LEU A 182 -9.21 -14.26 -12.25
C LEU A 182 -8.02 -15.06 -11.71
N LYS A 183 -8.31 -16.23 -11.14
CA LYS A 183 -7.35 -17.28 -10.84
C LYS A 183 -7.52 -18.41 -11.84
N ILE A 184 -6.44 -18.78 -12.49
CA ILE A 184 -6.41 -19.86 -13.47
C ILE A 184 -5.42 -20.90 -12.97
N SER A 185 -5.91 -22.13 -12.74
CA SER A 185 -5.08 -23.28 -12.39
C SER A 185 -4.80 -24.11 -13.64
N VAL A 186 -3.54 -24.51 -13.81
CA VAL A 186 -3.05 -25.36 -14.90
C VAL A 186 -2.41 -26.62 -14.32
#